data_1e3089a1920eb4f77dae429ec7a29688
#
_entry.id   1e3089a1920eb4f77dae429ec7a29688
#
_cell.length_a   1.000
_cell.length_b   1.000
_cell.length_c   1.000
_cell.angle_alpha   90.00
_cell.angle_beta   90.00
_cell.angle_gamma   90.00
#
_symmetry.space_group_name_H-M   'P 1'
#
loop_
_entity.id
_entity.type
_entity.pdbx_description
1 polymer ?
#
loop_
_entity_poly.entity_id
_entity_poly.type
_entity_poly.pdbx_seq_one_letter_code
_entity_poly.pdbx_strand_id
1 'polypeptide(L)'
;MKVLIAEDDYRVADIHHQFLERIGGIQVLASASTAEETLRLVGELKPDLLLLDVYLPDSLGISIIGSLREVCPGLQIILITAATDRMILTKALNQGVLDYLIKPIELGRLSEAVARASNTQHVLKGSEDVNQAVIDRLFRSEMSSPPETLPKGIDQLTLEKVKELLGQQEEGITAEALGKLFGASRTTSRRYLEYLISIKEAEAELVYGIVGRPERKYKRK
;
A
#
# COMPACT_ATOMS: atom_id res chain seq x y z
N MET A 1 5.01 0.56 -16.70
CA MET A 1 6.23 0.46 -15.86
C MET A 1 6.90 -0.88 -16.12
N LYS A 2 8.21 -0.89 -16.39
CA LYS A 2 9.01 -2.09 -16.68
C LYS A 2 9.59 -2.66 -15.40
N VAL A 3 9.36 -3.95 -15.13
CA VAL A 3 9.75 -4.60 -13.88
C VAL A 3 10.71 -5.76 -14.16
N LEU A 4 11.75 -5.90 -13.36
CA LEU A 4 12.62 -7.05 -13.28
C LEU A 4 12.40 -7.75 -11.91
N ILE A 5 12.45 -9.08 -11.90
CA ILE A 5 12.35 -9.88 -10.67
C ILE A 5 13.70 -10.56 -10.45
N ALA A 6 14.26 -10.47 -9.23
CA ALA A 6 15.45 -11.18 -8.80
C ALA A 6 15.05 -12.11 -7.63
N GLU A 7 14.94 -13.40 -7.91
CA GLU A 7 14.46 -14.44 -7.00
C GLU A 7 15.05 -15.78 -7.46
N ASP A 8 15.66 -16.54 -6.57
CA ASP A 8 16.31 -17.82 -6.87
C ASP A 8 15.32 -18.99 -6.99
N ASP A 9 14.18 -18.93 -6.26
CA ASP A 9 13.12 -19.92 -6.44
C ASP A 9 12.20 -19.52 -7.61
N TYR A 10 12.34 -20.24 -8.73
CA TYR A 10 11.54 -19.98 -9.94
C TYR A 10 10.02 -20.03 -9.71
N ARG A 11 9.54 -20.79 -8.72
CA ARG A 11 8.11 -20.90 -8.40
C ARG A 11 7.62 -19.61 -7.73
N VAL A 12 8.45 -19.02 -6.88
CA VAL A 12 8.16 -17.73 -6.22
C VAL A 12 8.24 -16.61 -7.26
N ALA A 13 9.26 -16.62 -8.11
CA ALA A 13 9.39 -15.68 -9.23
C ALA A 13 8.17 -15.73 -10.15
N ASP A 14 7.67 -16.92 -10.49
CA ASP A 14 6.48 -17.09 -11.33
C ASP A 14 5.20 -16.57 -10.67
N ILE A 15 5.02 -16.78 -9.38
CA ILE A 15 3.90 -16.22 -8.61
C ILE A 15 3.94 -14.68 -8.66
N HIS A 16 5.10 -14.09 -8.44
CA HIS A 16 5.26 -12.63 -8.53
C HIS A 16 5.00 -12.11 -9.95
N HIS A 17 5.51 -12.82 -10.96
CA HIS A 17 5.28 -12.51 -12.37
C HIS A 17 3.79 -12.48 -12.71
N GLN A 18 3.09 -13.59 -12.46
CA GLN A 18 1.65 -13.71 -12.73
C GLN A 18 0.83 -12.66 -11.98
N PHE A 19 1.23 -12.31 -10.77
CA PHE A 19 0.56 -11.27 -10.00
C PHE A 19 0.78 -9.88 -10.64
N LEU A 20 2.02 -9.55 -10.99
CA LEU A 20 2.37 -8.26 -11.59
C LEU A 20 1.68 -8.04 -12.94
N GLU A 21 1.55 -9.08 -13.76
CA GLU A 21 0.85 -8.99 -15.06
C GLU A 21 -0.63 -8.65 -14.94
N ARG A 22 -1.25 -8.95 -13.79
CA ARG A 22 -2.65 -8.57 -13.51
C ARG A 22 -2.81 -7.09 -13.16
N ILE A 23 -1.73 -6.43 -12.83
CA ILE A 23 -1.73 -4.98 -12.52
C ILE A 23 -1.60 -4.22 -13.84
N GLY A 24 -2.59 -3.40 -14.16
CA GLY A 24 -2.58 -2.60 -15.39
C GLY A 24 -1.33 -1.72 -15.50
N GLY A 25 -0.74 -1.67 -16.71
CA GLY A 25 0.42 -0.82 -16.99
C GLY A 25 1.76 -1.36 -16.50
N ILE A 26 1.83 -2.60 -16.00
CA ILE A 26 3.06 -3.31 -15.63
C ILE A 26 3.48 -4.25 -16.76
N GLN A 27 4.79 -4.30 -17.04
CA GLN A 27 5.42 -5.25 -17.94
C GLN A 27 6.61 -5.89 -17.22
N VAL A 28 6.53 -7.18 -16.96
CA VAL A 28 7.67 -7.94 -16.44
C VAL A 28 8.60 -8.26 -17.61
N LEU A 29 9.85 -7.80 -17.51
CA LEU A 29 10.84 -7.94 -18.59
C LEU A 29 11.54 -9.29 -18.56
N ALA A 30 11.93 -9.72 -17.37
CA ALA A 30 12.65 -10.98 -17.12
C ALA A 30 12.65 -11.28 -15.61
N SER A 31 13.11 -12.51 -15.28
CA SER A 31 13.50 -12.91 -13.94
C SER A 31 14.97 -13.31 -13.94
N ALA A 32 15.70 -12.93 -12.88
CA ALA A 32 17.07 -13.30 -12.60
C ALA A 32 17.11 -14.23 -11.39
N SER A 33 18.00 -15.20 -11.39
CA SER A 33 18.16 -16.17 -10.28
C SER A 33 19.39 -15.91 -9.43
N THR A 34 20.27 -15.00 -9.86
CA THR A 34 21.53 -14.65 -9.18
C THR A 34 21.75 -13.14 -9.16
N ALA A 35 22.61 -12.67 -8.27
CA ALA A 35 23.01 -11.26 -8.20
C ALA A 35 23.77 -10.82 -9.46
N GLU A 36 24.66 -11.67 -9.98
CA GLU A 36 25.39 -11.40 -11.22
C GLU A 36 24.43 -11.25 -12.40
N GLU A 37 23.48 -12.17 -12.56
CA GLU A 37 22.47 -12.10 -13.61
C GLU A 37 21.59 -10.85 -13.46
N THR A 38 21.22 -10.50 -12.21
CA THR A 38 20.46 -9.28 -11.92
C THR A 38 21.18 -8.03 -12.39
N LEU A 39 22.47 -7.88 -12.08
CA LEU A 39 23.28 -6.75 -12.51
C LEU A 39 23.35 -6.66 -14.04
N ARG A 40 23.59 -7.78 -14.72
CA ARG A 40 23.64 -7.85 -16.18
C ARG A 40 22.31 -7.43 -16.79
N LEU A 41 21.18 -8.03 -16.34
CA LEU A 41 19.86 -7.74 -16.90
C LEU A 41 19.39 -6.32 -16.61
N VAL A 42 19.68 -5.74 -15.44
CA VAL A 42 19.42 -4.34 -15.15
C VAL A 42 20.19 -3.43 -16.10
N GLY A 43 21.45 -3.77 -16.39
CA GLY A 43 22.29 -3.03 -17.34
C GLY A 43 21.74 -3.05 -18.76
N GLU A 44 21.26 -4.19 -19.22
CA GLU A 44 20.75 -4.40 -20.58
C GLU A 44 19.32 -3.85 -20.76
N LEU A 45 18.42 -4.16 -19.83
CA LEU A 45 16.98 -3.92 -19.97
C LEU A 45 16.52 -2.58 -19.40
N LYS A 46 17.32 -1.96 -18.52
CA LYS A 46 16.99 -0.69 -17.86
C LYS A 46 15.57 -0.67 -17.29
N PRO A 47 15.23 -1.56 -16.35
CA PRO A 47 13.91 -1.60 -15.74
C PRO A 47 13.64 -0.33 -14.93
N ASP A 48 12.37 -0.06 -14.71
CA ASP A 48 11.91 1.02 -13.83
C ASP A 48 11.90 0.59 -12.37
N LEU A 49 11.58 -0.69 -12.13
CA LEU A 49 11.44 -1.30 -10.82
C LEU A 49 12.14 -2.66 -10.79
N LEU A 50 12.85 -2.94 -9.71
CA LEU A 50 13.40 -4.25 -9.36
C LEU A 50 12.73 -4.78 -8.09
N LEU A 51 12.13 -5.96 -8.18
CA LEU A 51 11.83 -6.79 -7.01
C LEU A 51 13.06 -7.61 -6.71
N LEU A 52 13.68 -7.44 -5.56
CA LEU A 52 14.98 -8.01 -5.23
C LEU A 52 14.92 -8.84 -3.95
N ASP A 53 15.13 -10.15 -4.08
CA ASP A 53 15.36 -10.96 -2.89
C ASP A 53 16.70 -10.58 -2.24
N VAL A 54 16.69 -10.55 -0.92
CA VAL A 54 17.90 -10.33 -0.13
C VAL A 54 18.85 -11.53 -0.22
N TYR A 55 18.33 -12.74 -0.30
CA TYR A 55 19.13 -13.96 -0.31
C TYR A 55 19.17 -14.56 -1.71
N LEU A 56 20.20 -14.20 -2.48
CA LEU A 56 20.51 -14.84 -3.75
C LEU A 56 21.67 -15.83 -3.56
N PRO A 57 21.78 -16.88 -4.39
CA PRO A 57 22.74 -17.97 -4.16
C PRO A 57 24.21 -17.56 -4.23
N ASP A 58 24.50 -16.49 -4.94
CA ASP A 58 25.87 -15.99 -5.18
C ASP A 58 26.22 -14.78 -4.30
N SER A 59 25.24 -14.03 -3.80
CA SER A 59 25.47 -12.84 -2.98
C SER A 59 24.21 -12.38 -2.26
N LEU A 60 24.36 -11.53 -1.25
CA LEU A 60 23.22 -10.81 -0.68
C LEU A 60 22.75 -9.73 -1.66
N GLY A 61 21.46 -9.76 -2.05
CA GLY A 61 20.86 -8.76 -2.94
C GLY A 61 21.09 -7.32 -2.49
N ILE A 62 21.06 -7.09 -1.16
CA ILE A 62 21.34 -5.76 -0.60
C ILE A 62 22.78 -5.28 -0.86
N SER A 63 23.74 -6.15 -1.08
CA SER A 63 25.15 -5.77 -1.34
C SER A 63 25.37 -5.23 -2.76
N ILE A 64 24.49 -5.57 -3.70
CA ILE A 64 24.61 -5.14 -5.10
C ILE A 64 23.85 -3.85 -5.43
N ILE A 65 23.07 -3.30 -4.47
CA ILE A 65 22.25 -2.09 -4.72
C ILE A 65 23.09 -0.90 -5.18
N GLY A 66 24.29 -0.71 -4.61
CA GLY A 66 25.20 0.34 -5.04
C GLY A 66 25.53 0.22 -6.52
N SER A 67 25.99 -0.96 -6.96
CA SER A 67 26.32 -1.24 -8.37
C SER A 67 25.10 -1.16 -9.28
N LEU A 68 23.93 -1.60 -8.81
CA LEU A 68 22.67 -1.44 -9.57
C LEU A 68 22.35 0.02 -9.87
N ARG A 69 22.59 0.93 -8.93
CA ARG A 69 22.36 2.36 -9.10
C ARG A 69 23.39 3.05 -9.99
N GLU A 70 24.63 2.57 -9.98
CA GLU A 70 25.65 3.03 -10.93
C GLU A 70 25.24 2.69 -12.36
N VAL A 71 24.74 1.48 -12.57
CA VAL A 71 24.31 0.97 -13.88
C VAL A 71 22.96 1.57 -14.31
N CYS A 72 22.02 1.77 -13.39
CA CYS A 72 20.68 2.29 -13.64
C CYS A 72 20.24 3.28 -12.53
N PRO A 73 20.66 4.57 -12.60
CA PRO A 73 20.42 5.55 -11.52
C PRO A 73 18.95 5.79 -11.16
N GLY A 74 18.03 5.62 -12.12
CA GLY A 74 16.59 5.78 -11.91
C GLY A 74 15.86 4.54 -11.41
N LEU A 75 16.58 3.46 -11.13
CA LEU A 75 16.01 2.19 -10.70
C LEU A 75 15.37 2.31 -9.31
N GLN A 76 14.09 1.98 -9.22
CA GLN A 76 13.42 1.80 -7.93
C GLN A 76 13.60 0.35 -7.48
N ILE A 77 13.79 0.14 -6.20
CA ILE A 77 14.06 -1.19 -5.65
C ILE A 77 13.10 -1.48 -4.49
N ILE A 78 12.39 -2.58 -4.58
CA ILE A 78 11.62 -3.18 -3.50
C ILE A 78 12.39 -4.43 -3.06
N LEU A 79 12.84 -4.44 -1.80
CA LEU A 79 13.46 -5.63 -1.21
C LEU A 79 12.40 -6.61 -0.73
N ILE A 80 12.66 -7.89 -1.00
CA ILE A 80 11.83 -9.01 -0.56
C ILE A 80 12.72 -9.93 0.26
N THR A 81 12.28 -10.39 1.43
CA THR A 81 13.14 -11.20 2.29
C THR A 81 12.37 -12.05 3.29
N ALA A 82 12.92 -13.20 3.64
CA ALA A 82 12.47 -13.99 4.79
C ALA A 82 13.04 -13.47 6.13
N ALA A 83 13.99 -12.54 6.11
CA ALA A 83 14.69 -12.08 7.30
C ALA A 83 14.02 -10.87 7.96
N THR A 84 13.96 -10.92 9.29
CA THR A 84 13.61 -9.79 10.16
C THR A 84 14.85 -9.15 10.80
N ASP A 85 16.02 -9.29 10.15
CA ASP A 85 17.29 -8.81 10.68
C ASP A 85 17.37 -7.28 10.60
N ARG A 86 17.56 -6.65 11.76
CA ARG A 86 17.70 -5.20 11.88
C ARG A 86 18.87 -4.64 11.07
N MET A 87 19.96 -5.38 10.92
CA MET A 87 21.12 -4.92 10.15
C MET A 87 20.77 -4.80 8.65
N ILE A 88 20.03 -5.77 8.12
CA ILE A 88 19.55 -5.75 6.73
C ILE A 88 18.59 -4.58 6.53
N LEU A 89 17.62 -4.41 7.45
CA LEU A 89 16.68 -3.29 7.40
C LEU A 89 17.41 -1.93 7.45
N THR A 90 18.39 -1.76 8.34
CA THR A 90 19.15 -0.52 8.44
C THR A 90 19.93 -0.22 7.16
N LYS A 91 20.56 -1.24 6.55
CA LYS A 91 21.24 -1.10 5.27
C LYS A 91 20.28 -0.72 4.15
N ALA A 92 19.10 -1.36 4.09
CA ALA A 92 18.05 -1.08 3.11
C ALA A 92 17.61 0.38 3.18
N LEU A 93 17.31 0.89 4.38
CA LEU A 93 16.94 2.28 4.61
C LEU A 93 18.05 3.26 4.17
N ASN A 94 19.30 2.98 4.55
CA ASN A 94 20.44 3.82 4.18
C ASN A 94 20.72 3.82 2.67
N GLN A 95 20.37 2.75 1.98
CA GLN A 95 20.49 2.65 0.52
C GLN A 95 19.24 3.20 -0.21
N GLY A 96 18.25 3.72 0.51
CA GLY A 96 17.08 4.36 -0.07
C GLY A 96 16.27 3.43 -0.96
N VAL A 97 16.05 2.17 -0.54
CA VAL A 97 15.09 1.30 -1.22
C VAL A 97 13.67 1.86 -1.06
N LEU A 98 12.84 1.64 -2.07
CA LEU A 98 11.48 2.15 -2.06
C LEU A 98 10.61 1.46 -1.02
N ASP A 99 10.81 0.17 -0.81
CA ASP A 99 10.04 -0.63 0.13
C ASP A 99 10.78 -1.90 0.56
N TYR A 100 10.29 -2.48 1.67
CA TYR A 100 10.82 -3.70 2.27
C TYR A 100 9.67 -4.64 2.62
N LEU A 101 9.61 -5.80 1.98
CA LEU A 101 8.55 -6.79 2.13
C LEU A 101 9.09 -8.07 2.77
N ILE A 102 8.37 -8.57 3.79
CA ILE A 102 8.74 -9.80 4.49
C ILE A 102 7.92 -10.96 3.90
N LYS A 103 8.60 -12.07 3.55
CA LYS A 103 7.95 -13.31 3.11
C LYS A 103 7.25 -14.00 4.31
N PRO A 104 6.04 -14.58 4.15
CA PRO A 104 5.25 -14.65 2.91
C PRO A 104 4.61 -13.31 2.56
N ILE A 105 4.68 -12.91 1.28
CA ILE A 105 4.16 -11.63 0.83
C ILE A 105 2.66 -11.73 0.61
N GLU A 106 1.91 -10.86 1.26
CA GLU A 106 0.50 -10.64 0.93
C GLU A 106 0.39 -9.87 -0.38
N LEU A 107 -0.43 -10.38 -1.32
CA LEU A 107 -0.58 -9.78 -2.64
C LEU A 107 -1.06 -8.32 -2.58
N GLY A 108 -1.91 -7.98 -1.60
CA GLY A 108 -2.34 -6.61 -1.34
C GLY A 108 -1.15 -5.69 -1.02
N ARG A 109 -0.23 -6.14 -0.16
CA ARG A 109 0.96 -5.40 0.24
C ARG A 109 1.94 -5.19 -0.92
N LEU A 110 2.10 -6.20 -1.79
CA LEU A 110 2.90 -6.06 -3.01
C LEU A 110 2.27 -5.05 -3.98
N SER A 111 0.94 -5.10 -4.14
CA SER A 111 0.20 -4.15 -4.97
C SER A 111 0.42 -2.70 -4.53
N GLU A 112 0.36 -2.43 -3.22
CA GLU A 112 0.62 -1.10 -2.66
C GLU A 112 2.04 -0.62 -2.94
N ALA A 113 3.04 -1.49 -2.76
CA ALA A 113 4.44 -1.16 -3.03
C ALA A 113 4.67 -0.82 -4.52
N VAL A 114 4.08 -1.61 -5.42
CA VAL A 114 4.13 -1.39 -6.87
C VAL A 114 3.38 -0.11 -7.28
N ALA A 115 2.24 0.19 -6.66
CA ALA A 115 1.51 1.43 -6.90
C ALA A 115 2.33 2.66 -6.49
N ARG A 116 3.05 2.60 -5.35
CA ARG A 116 3.99 3.67 -4.96
C ARG A 116 5.10 3.85 -5.99
N ALA A 117 5.69 2.75 -6.47
CA ALA A 117 6.71 2.80 -7.51
C ALA A 117 6.18 3.49 -8.78
N SER A 118 4.98 3.11 -9.20
CA SER A 118 4.34 3.70 -10.38
C SER A 118 4.04 5.19 -10.21
N ASN A 119 3.53 5.60 -9.04
CA ASN A 119 3.26 7.01 -8.74
C ASN A 119 4.55 7.84 -8.73
N THR A 120 5.60 7.35 -8.08
CA THR A 120 6.91 8.01 -8.06
C THR A 120 7.46 8.19 -9.48
N GLN A 121 7.39 7.13 -10.30
CA GLN A 121 7.83 7.19 -11.68
C GLN A 121 7.01 8.18 -12.52
N HIS A 122 5.69 8.20 -12.35
CA HIS A 122 4.81 9.11 -13.06
C HIS A 122 5.18 10.58 -12.78
N VAL A 123 5.44 10.91 -11.53
CA VAL A 123 5.85 12.27 -11.14
C VAL A 123 7.25 12.60 -11.68
N LEU A 124 8.21 11.68 -11.58
CA LEU A 124 9.59 11.92 -12.04
C LEU A 124 9.73 12.02 -13.58
N LYS A 125 8.87 11.33 -14.33
CA LYS A 125 8.83 11.38 -15.81
C LYS A 125 7.81 12.36 -16.37
N GLY A 126 6.91 12.88 -15.52
CA GLY A 126 5.90 13.87 -15.91
C GLY A 126 6.54 15.21 -16.25
N SER A 127 5.82 15.97 -17.09
CA SER A 127 6.18 17.35 -17.45
C SER A 127 5.49 18.38 -16.55
N GLU A 128 4.85 17.97 -15.48
CA GLU A 128 4.21 18.86 -14.52
C GLU A 128 5.27 19.66 -13.77
N ASP A 129 5.02 20.95 -13.57
CA ASP A 129 5.89 21.79 -12.74
C ASP A 129 5.96 21.23 -11.33
N VAL A 130 7.16 21.00 -10.84
CA VAL A 130 7.40 20.51 -9.48
C VAL A 130 7.02 21.62 -8.50
N ASN A 131 5.88 21.46 -7.83
CA ASN A 131 5.41 22.36 -6.78
C ASN A 131 5.29 21.60 -5.45
N GLN A 132 5.05 22.34 -4.36
CA GLN A 132 4.98 21.75 -3.03
C GLN A 132 3.91 20.65 -2.92
N ALA A 133 2.79 20.77 -3.63
CA ALA A 133 1.74 19.74 -3.61
C ALA A 133 2.19 18.43 -4.25
N VAL A 134 3.00 18.50 -5.31
CA VAL A 134 3.61 17.32 -5.95
C VAL A 134 4.63 16.68 -5.01
N ILE A 135 5.47 17.48 -4.37
CA ILE A 135 6.45 17.02 -3.38
C ILE A 135 5.72 16.36 -2.20
N ASP A 136 4.72 17.02 -1.62
CA ASP A 136 3.93 16.49 -0.50
C ASP A 136 3.24 15.17 -0.86
N ARG A 137 2.76 15.03 -2.10
CA ARG A 137 2.16 13.77 -2.58
C ARG A 137 3.16 12.64 -2.61
N LEU A 138 4.40 12.88 -3.06
CA LEU A 138 5.47 11.90 -3.07
C LEU A 138 5.88 11.49 -1.65
N PHE A 139 6.23 12.45 -0.82
CA PHE A 139 6.74 12.18 0.53
C PHE A 139 5.66 11.74 1.53
N ARG A 140 4.40 12.17 1.37
CA ARG A 140 3.29 11.68 2.20
C ARG A 140 2.85 10.29 1.82
N SER A 141 3.02 9.87 0.55
CA SER A 141 2.81 8.46 0.18
C SER A 141 3.89 7.55 0.80
N GLU A 142 5.08 8.06 1.08
CA GLU A 142 6.09 7.36 1.87
C GLU A 142 5.74 7.31 3.37
N MET A 143 5.02 8.33 3.86
CA MET A 143 4.51 8.40 5.24
C MET A 143 3.05 7.92 5.36
N SER A 144 2.47 7.36 4.31
CA SER A 144 1.21 6.63 4.45
C SER A 144 1.45 5.56 5.50
N SER A 145 0.87 5.77 6.65
CA SER A 145 0.77 4.81 7.74
C SER A 145 0.54 3.42 7.15
N PRO A 146 1.09 2.37 7.76
CA PRO A 146 0.73 1.00 7.37
C PRO A 146 -0.79 0.99 7.22
N PRO A 147 -1.38 0.29 6.23
CA PRO A 147 -2.82 0.25 6.09
C PRO A 147 -3.35 0.06 7.48
N GLU A 148 -4.14 1.03 7.96
CA GLU A 148 -4.74 0.90 9.28
C GLU A 148 -5.42 -0.45 9.23
N THR A 149 -4.81 -1.44 9.88
CA THR A 149 -5.46 -2.73 10.03
C THR A 149 -6.74 -2.37 10.75
N LEU A 150 -7.84 -2.42 9.98
CA LEU A 150 -9.14 -2.03 10.50
C LEU A 150 -9.31 -2.69 11.88
N PRO A 151 -9.73 -1.97 12.90
CA PRO A 151 -9.85 -2.51 14.25
C PRO A 151 -10.63 -3.82 14.20
N LYS A 152 -10.27 -4.79 15.04
CA LYS A 152 -10.95 -6.08 15.10
C LYS A 152 -12.48 -5.87 15.09
N GLY A 153 -13.12 -6.43 14.08
CA GLY A 153 -14.56 -6.34 13.88
C GLY A 153 -15.03 -5.19 12.97
N ILE A 154 -14.15 -4.45 12.33
CA ILE A 154 -14.46 -3.56 11.21
C ILE A 154 -14.01 -4.28 9.92
N ASP A 155 -14.93 -4.50 9.01
CA ASP A 155 -14.71 -5.07 7.69
C ASP A 155 -14.71 -3.95 6.64
N GLN A 156 -13.82 -4.00 5.66
CA GLN A 156 -13.62 -2.95 4.66
C GLN A 156 -14.88 -2.72 3.81
N LEU A 157 -15.48 -3.79 3.28
CA LEU A 157 -16.66 -3.70 2.41
C LEU A 157 -17.85 -3.12 3.16
N THR A 158 -18.02 -3.55 4.43
CA THR A 158 -19.06 -3.03 5.30
C THR A 158 -18.83 -1.56 5.65
N LEU A 159 -17.56 -1.16 5.86
CA LEU A 159 -17.20 0.23 6.14
C LEU A 159 -17.54 1.15 4.97
N GLU A 160 -17.22 0.75 3.74
CA GLU A 160 -17.56 1.50 2.52
C GLU A 160 -19.07 1.68 2.37
N LYS A 161 -19.83 0.61 2.60
CA LYS A 161 -21.29 0.68 2.57
C LYS A 161 -21.86 1.60 3.65
N VAL A 162 -21.28 1.60 4.85
CA VAL A 162 -21.66 2.52 5.93
C VAL A 162 -21.36 3.97 5.56
N LYS A 163 -20.19 4.25 4.93
CA LYS A 163 -19.83 5.59 4.44
C LYS A 163 -20.81 6.09 3.38
N GLU A 164 -21.18 5.23 2.44
CA GLU A 164 -22.17 5.55 1.40
C GLU A 164 -23.52 5.90 2.01
N LEU A 165 -24.06 5.04 2.88
CA LEU A 165 -25.34 5.23 3.54
C LEU A 165 -25.35 6.48 4.42
N LEU A 166 -24.24 6.77 5.12
CA LEU A 166 -24.11 7.98 5.94
C LEU A 166 -24.11 9.25 5.08
N GLY A 167 -23.45 9.20 3.91
CA GLY A 167 -23.42 10.31 2.96
C GLY A 167 -24.77 10.66 2.33
N GLN A 168 -25.74 9.72 2.32
CA GLN A 168 -27.09 9.91 1.82
C GLN A 168 -28.03 10.55 2.87
N GLN A 169 -27.57 10.76 4.12
CA GLN A 169 -28.39 11.24 5.24
C GLN A 169 -28.02 12.65 5.65
N GLU A 170 -28.65 13.65 5.05
CA GLU A 170 -28.37 15.09 5.33
C GLU A 170 -28.68 15.49 6.79
N GLU A 171 -29.75 14.93 7.39
CA GLU A 171 -30.15 15.23 8.79
C GLU A 171 -29.43 14.37 9.84
N GLY A 172 -28.51 13.50 9.39
CA GLY A 172 -27.84 12.52 10.24
C GLY A 172 -28.71 11.30 10.57
N ILE A 173 -28.06 10.24 11.00
CA ILE A 173 -28.71 8.94 11.24
C ILE A 173 -28.33 8.36 12.59
N THR A 174 -29.26 7.66 13.27
CA THR A 174 -28.94 6.92 14.48
C THR A 174 -28.30 5.56 14.16
N ALA A 175 -27.54 4.99 15.09
CA ALA A 175 -26.95 3.67 14.92
C ALA A 175 -28.01 2.56 14.70
N GLU A 176 -29.21 2.73 15.25
CA GLU A 176 -30.32 1.78 15.06
C GLU A 176 -30.89 1.88 13.64
N ALA A 177 -31.15 3.11 13.18
CA ALA A 177 -31.68 3.34 11.84
C ALA A 177 -30.69 2.89 10.76
N LEU A 178 -29.41 3.19 10.94
CA LEU A 178 -28.35 2.72 10.05
C LEU A 178 -28.30 1.18 10.00
N GLY A 179 -28.41 0.52 11.16
CA GLY A 179 -28.40 -0.96 11.22
C GLY A 179 -29.55 -1.59 10.42
N LYS A 180 -30.74 -0.99 10.45
CA LYS A 180 -31.89 -1.43 9.65
C LYS A 180 -31.63 -1.32 8.14
N LEU A 181 -30.87 -0.31 7.69
CA LEU A 181 -30.60 -0.09 6.25
C LEU A 181 -29.66 -1.15 5.65
N PHE A 182 -28.70 -1.67 6.40
CA PHE A 182 -27.76 -2.66 5.85
C PHE A 182 -27.81 -4.04 6.55
N GLY A 183 -28.83 -4.28 7.37
CA GLY A 183 -29.08 -5.61 7.95
C GLY A 183 -28.15 -5.95 9.13
N ALA A 184 -27.71 -4.96 9.90
CA ALA A 184 -26.81 -5.16 11.04
C ALA A 184 -27.45 -4.77 12.38
N SER A 185 -26.89 -5.26 13.49
CA SER A 185 -27.32 -4.86 14.82
C SER A 185 -26.95 -3.40 15.12
N ARG A 186 -27.70 -2.75 16.03
CA ARG A 186 -27.36 -1.41 16.55
C ARG A 186 -25.93 -1.34 17.08
N THR A 187 -25.46 -2.38 17.76
CA THR A 187 -24.08 -2.44 18.31
C THR A 187 -23.05 -2.48 17.21
N THR A 188 -23.28 -3.26 16.15
CA THR A 188 -22.41 -3.32 14.99
C THR A 188 -22.36 -1.96 14.30
N SER A 189 -23.51 -1.37 13.97
CA SER A 189 -23.57 -0.05 13.32
C SER A 189 -22.88 1.04 14.13
N ARG A 190 -23.10 1.04 15.45
CA ARG A 190 -22.42 1.99 16.34
C ARG A 190 -20.90 1.86 16.27
N ARG A 191 -20.36 0.64 16.22
CA ARG A 191 -18.92 0.41 16.13
C ARG A 191 -18.32 1.02 14.86
N TYR A 192 -18.98 0.89 13.71
CA TYR A 192 -18.55 1.54 12.46
C TYR A 192 -18.63 3.06 12.53
N LEU A 193 -19.72 3.60 13.08
CA LEU A 193 -19.92 5.04 13.23
C LEU A 193 -18.89 5.68 14.19
N GLU A 194 -18.60 5.04 15.32
CA GLU A 194 -17.56 5.50 16.26
C GLU A 194 -16.15 5.41 15.61
N TYR A 195 -15.90 4.40 14.78
CA TYR A 195 -14.68 4.32 14.00
C TYR A 195 -14.56 5.48 13.02
N LEU A 196 -15.62 5.81 12.26
CA LEU A 196 -15.63 6.97 11.35
C LEU A 196 -15.40 8.30 12.08
N ILE A 197 -15.89 8.44 13.31
CA ILE A 197 -15.58 9.60 14.16
C ILE A 197 -14.10 9.63 14.52
N SER A 198 -13.51 8.49 14.88
CA SER A 198 -12.10 8.41 15.27
C SER A 198 -11.14 8.81 14.15
N ILE A 199 -11.51 8.53 12.90
CA ILE A 199 -10.77 8.94 11.69
C ILE A 199 -11.23 10.28 11.11
N LYS A 200 -12.10 11.01 11.83
CA LYS A 200 -12.61 12.35 11.47
C LYS A 200 -13.44 12.42 10.17
N GLU A 201 -13.98 11.32 9.72
CA GLU A 201 -14.88 11.25 8.56
C GLU A 201 -16.36 11.40 8.93
N ALA A 202 -16.69 11.31 10.22
CA ALA A 202 -18.03 11.57 10.74
C ALA A 202 -17.96 12.40 12.02
N GLU A 203 -19.10 13.01 12.35
CA GLU A 203 -19.33 13.69 13.62
C GLU A 203 -20.65 13.20 14.25
N ALA A 204 -20.79 13.36 15.55
CA ALA A 204 -21.99 12.99 16.28
C ALA A 204 -22.57 14.16 17.06
N GLU A 205 -23.88 14.31 17.00
CA GLU A 205 -24.64 15.28 17.79
C GLU A 205 -25.68 14.57 18.66
N LEU A 206 -26.02 15.19 19.78
CA LEU A 206 -27.10 14.73 20.64
C LEU A 206 -28.37 15.51 20.27
N VAL A 207 -29.39 14.80 19.83
CA VAL A 207 -30.69 15.37 19.51
C VAL A 207 -31.66 15.10 20.66
N TYR A 208 -32.21 16.14 21.25
CA TYR A 208 -33.16 16.09 22.36
C TYR A 208 -34.58 16.05 21.79
N GLY A 209 -35.33 14.97 22.03
CA GLY A 209 -36.75 14.91 21.73
C GLY A 209 -37.59 15.61 22.78
N ILE A 210 -38.90 15.80 22.50
CA ILE A 210 -39.85 16.42 23.43
C ILE A 210 -40.03 15.56 24.69
N VAL A 211 -39.87 14.23 24.58
CA VAL A 211 -39.94 13.25 25.68
C VAL A 211 -38.96 12.13 25.39
N GLY A 212 -38.15 11.75 26.39
CA GLY A 212 -37.22 10.60 26.28
C GLY A 212 -35.75 10.97 26.51
N ARG A 213 -34.87 9.95 26.37
CA ARG A 213 -33.42 10.13 26.42
C ARG A 213 -32.95 10.75 25.11
N PRO A 214 -31.91 11.63 25.13
CA PRO A 214 -31.35 12.18 23.91
C PRO A 214 -30.85 11.07 23.01
N GLU A 215 -31.11 11.20 21.72
CA GLU A 215 -30.59 10.29 20.69
C GLU A 215 -29.30 10.82 20.10
N ARG A 216 -28.33 9.92 19.90
CA ARG A 216 -27.07 10.26 19.24
C ARG A 216 -27.21 10.02 17.74
N LYS A 217 -27.17 11.10 16.97
CA LYS A 217 -27.15 11.09 15.49
C LYS A 217 -25.74 11.31 14.97
N TYR A 218 -25.47 10.71 13.86
CA TYR A 218 -24.16 10.74 13.18
C TYR A 218 -24.35 11.35 11.80
N LYS A 219 -23.44 12.25 11.44
CA LYS A 219 -23.39 12.91 10.13
C LYS A 219 -22.01 12.73 9.51
N ARG A 220 -21.95 12.74 8.19
CA ARG A 220 -20.68 12.85 7.48
C ARG A 220 -20.10 14.25 7.71
N LYS A 221 -18.80 14.33 7.89
CA LYS A 221 -18.09 15.60 8.07
C LYS A 221 -17.68 16.17 6.73
#